data_0d82d7764aabaeb5d3ae1054e958fc71
#
_entry.id   0d82d7764aabaeb5d3ae1054e958fc71
#
_cell.length_a   1.000
_cell.length_b   1.000
_cell.length_c   1.000
_cell.angle_alpha   90.00
_cell.angle_beta   90.00
_cell.angle_gamma   90.00
#
_symmetry.space_group_name_H-M   'P 1'
#
loop_
_entity.id
_entity.type
_entity.pdbx_description
1 polymer ?
#
loop_
_entity_poly.entity_id
_entity_poly.type
_entity_poly.pdbx_seq_one_letter_code
_entity_poly.pdbx_strand_id
1 'polypeptide(L)'
;SEDSGQCANNNPLIRLNKWAGQDRKNNVRPRFTATLKPFKGFSLTGSYSYEFLDRETHRKPVFLDAYNFLTDEQTWTNRGKTSIKYTDSKIERYFNDLVARYDTKMFKNNLAIGAMAGLSNELYRSKNFSATRQDLTDLSMDVINGATGESTSSGSSTEWAMRSFFGRLNLNWQEKYLFEFNLRADGSSRFSKDNRWGYFPSASAAWRIDQEKFMEGVLGGNLSNLKLRVSYGALGNNSVGNYDYQSLYTTSGNNYVLGNLMVPGLALAAISNANLTWESTKVFNVGLDFGFFNNHLTGTIDFFNKKTTGILINLPAPGVHGTTALPKQNSAEVTNKGIEFTLGWQDKIGDFTYGANANFAYITNNVDKFKGKDKGGMSISGANLIWEGHSINSQYLMRVDRILQTDEDMKIVDEMIAKNPNAFKALGKPQKGDFLYKDIDGDGCITLMDKEIVSDGTNPKFTFGLNLNAAYKGFDVSALLQGQLGIKTFWMNDAYNTPTVRYGYQINKEVADGRWYEGRTDAKYPRLIQYQDTRNTKPSDFYLQDRSFLKIRNIQFGYTVPQNLTQMVHVQRVRVYCSLENFFTFTSFKGFDPEVSGMNYPTMKQCTLGLNISF
;
A
#
# COMPACT_ATOMS: atom_id res chain seq x y z
N SER A 1 -1.68 42.87 2.71
CA SER A 1 -2.36 42.51 1.52
C SER A 1 -3.13 41.18 1.66
N GLU A 2 -4.10 40.92 0.81
CA GLU A 2 -5.07 39.82 0.86
C GLU A 2 -4.45 38.41 0.91
N ASP A 3 -3.20 38.25 0.55
CA ASP A 3 -2.52 36.93 0.48
C ASP A 3 -1.85 36.46 1.77
N SER A 4 -1.79 37.32 2.78
CA SER A 4 -1.14 36.97 4.06
C SER A 4 -1.83 35.81 4.80
N GLY A 5 -3.13 35.63 4.59
CA GLY A 5 -3.89 34.50 5.11
C GLY A 5 -3.52 33.14 4.54
N GLN A 6 -2.98 33.09 3.32
CA GLN A 6 -2.53 31.84 2.70
C GLN A 6 -1.24 31.31 3.34
N CYS A 7 -0.33 32.19 3.78
CA CYS A 7 0.89 31.77 4.46
C CYS A 7 0.61 31.10 5.80
N ALA A 8 -0.36 31.62 6.54
CA ALA A 8 -0.77 31.03 7.83
C ALA A 8 -1.29 29.59 7.66
N ASN A 9 -2.08 29.33 6.63
CA ASN A 9 -2.66 28.00 6.37
C ASN A 9 -1.60 26.93 6.02
N ASN A 10 -0.42 27.31 5.60
CA ASN A 10 0.66 26.40 5.21
C ASN A 10 1.74 26.22 6.27
N ASN A 11 1.65 26.93 7.39
CA ASN A 11 2.57 26.74 8.51
C ASN A 11 2.32 25.35 9.15
N PRO A 12 3.34 24.45 9.20
CA PRO A 12 3.20 23.13 9.78
C PRO A 12 2.72 23.13 11.23
N LEU A 13 3.15 24.11 12.04
CA LEU A 13 2.73 24.24 13.44
C LEU A 13 1.24 24.56 13.57
N ILE A 14 0.70 25.38 12.67
CA ILE A 14 -0.74 25.65 12.62
C ILE A 14 -1.51 24.38 12.25
N ARG A 15 -1.02 23.62 11.27
CA ARG A 15 -1.67 22.34 10.88
C ARG A 15 -1.68 21.30 12.00
N LEU A 16 -0.60 21.20 12.76
CA LEU A 16 -0.49 20.28 13.90
C LEU A 16 -1.42 20.66 15.05
N ASN A 17 -1.62 21.97 15.28
CA ASN A 17 -2.36 22.47 16.43
C ASN A 17 -3.80 22.94 16.11
N LYS A 18 -4.25 22.82 14.87
CA LYS A 18 -5.55 23.34 14.39
C LYS A 18 -6.76 22.70 15.06
N TRP A 19 -6.63 21.48 15.53
CA TRP A 19 -7.72 20.71 16.11
C TRP A 19 -7.31 20.12 17.44
N ALA A 20 -8.14 20.34 18.45
CA ALA A 20 -8.13 19.58 19.69
C ALA A 20 -9.21 18.49 19.62
N GLY A 21 -8.99 17.39 20.32
CA GLY A 21 -10.00 16.35 20.39
C GLY A 21 -9.46 15.06 20.94
N GLN A 22 -10.36 14.12 21.06
CA GLN A 22 -10.09 12.80 21.59
C GLN A 22 -10.58 11.74 20.60
N ASP A 23 -9.79 10.71 20.42
CA ASP A 23 -10.16 9.49 19.69
C ASP A 23 -10.06 8.33 20.68
N ARG A 24 -11.20 7.88 21.18
CA ARG A 24 -11.31 6.77 22.12
C ARG A 24 -11.77 5.53 21.38
N LYS A 25 -11.00 4.46 21.49
CA LYS A 25 -11.31 3.18 20.87
C LYS A 25 -11.34 2.08 21.90
N ASN A 26 -12.50 1.44 22.07
CA ASN A 26 -12.69 0.27 22.90
C ASN A 26 -12.86 -0.94 21.96
N ASN A 27 -12.03 -1.96 22.11
CA ASN A 27 -12.11 -3.18 21.31
C ASN A 27 -12.11 -4.39 22.25
N VAL A 28 -13.18 -5.17 22.19
CA VAL A 28 -13.34 -6.40 22.97
C VAL A 28 -13.55 -7.56 22.00
N ARG A 29 -12.71 -8.59 22.09
CA ARG A 29 -12.76 -9.75 21.18
C ARG A 29 -12.62 -11.06 21.96
N PRO A 30 -13.66 -11.53 22.66
CA PRO A 30 -13.67 -12.87 23.22
C PRO A 30 -13.68 -13.95 22.11
N ARG A 31 -12.95 -15.02 22.37
CA ARG A 31 -12.97 -16.23 21.54
C ARG A 31 -13.10 -17.44 22.44
N PHE A 32 -14.07 -18.29 22.13
CA PHE A 32 -14.26 -19.58 22.77
C PHE A 32 -13.93 -20.68 21.78
N THR A 33 -13.15 -21.65 22.22
CA THR A 33 -12.77 -22.80 21.39
C THR A 33 -12.95 -24.06 22.21
N ALA A 34 -13.66 -25.03 21.64
CA ALA A 34 -13.84 -26.36 22.23
C ALA A 34 -13.34 -27.42 21.24
N THR A 35 -12.60 -28.39 21.74
CA THR A 35 -12.08 -29.50 20.94
C THR A 35 -12.51 -30.82 21.58
N LEU A 36 -13.19 -31.65 20.81
CA LEU A 36 -13.56 -33.02 21.13
C LEU A 36 -12.63 -33.99 20.42
N LYS A 37 -12.12 -35.01 21.14
CA LYS A 37 -11.29 -36.08 20.61
C LYS A 37 -11.92 -37.44 20.97
N PRO A 38 -12.98 -37.87 20.28
CA PRO A 38 -13.76 -39.05 20.66
C PRO A 38 -12.97 -40.35 20.46
N PHE A 39 -12.06 -40.39 19.51
CA PHE A 39 -11.18 -41.55 19.25
C PHE A 39 -9.84 -41.12 18.68
N LYS A 40 -8.87 -42.04 18.68
CA LYS A 40 -7.50 -41.79 18.24
C LYS A 40 -7.47 -41.32 16.77
N GLY A 41 -6.77 -40.19 16.53
CA GLY A 41 -6.60 -39.58 15.22
C GLY A 41 -7.71 -38.59 14.84
N PHE A 42 -8.89 -38.62 15.47
CA PHE A 42 -9.99 -37.71 15.14
C PHE A 42 -10.08 -36.56 16.13
N SER A 43 -10.30 -35.36 15.63
CA SER A 43 -10.63 -34.18 16.43
C SER A 43 -11.73 -33.35 15.75
N LEU A 44 -12.66 -32.86 16.55
CA LEU A 44 -13.69 -31.90 16.13
C LEU A 44 -13.49 -30.63 16.94
N THR A 45 -13.14 -29.53 16.29
CA THR A 45 -12.90 -28.24 16.93
C THR A 45 -13.96 -27.26 16.48
N GLY A 46 -14.67 -26.67 17.42
CA GLY A 46 -15.58 -25.56 17.20
C GLY A 46 -15.04 -24.29 17.84
N SER A 47 -15.08 -23.17 17.13
CA SER A 47 -14.75 -21.86 17.67
C SER A 47 -15.85 -20.86 17.42
N TYR A 48 -16.04 -19.96 18.37
CA TYR A 48 -16.88 -18.79 18.26
C TYR A 48 -16.12 -17.57 18.72
N SER A 49 -16.12 -16.52 17.91
CA SER A 49 -15.51 -15.23 18.22
C SER A 49 -16.50 -14.11 17.97
N TYR A 50 -16.58 -13.22 18.93
CA TYR A 50 -17.32 -11.96 18.83
C TYR A 50 -16.34 -10.81 18.95
N GLU A 51 -16.38 -9.86 18.03
CA GLU A 51 -15.62 -8.62 18.11
C GLU A 51 -16.61 -7.46 18.20
N PHE A 52 -16.45 -6.66 19.24
CA PHE A 52 -17.13 -5.39 19.40
C PHE A 52 -16.09 -4.29 19.45
N LEU A 53 -16.19 -3.36 18.51
CA LEU A 53 -15.38 -2.16 18.47
C LEU A 53 -16.30 -0.95 18.54
N ASP A 54 -16.05 -0.13 19.53
CA ASP A 54 -16.69 1.15 19.73
C ASP A 54 -15.64 2.25 19.64
N ARG A 55 -15.81 3.17 18.68
CA ARG A 55 -14.89 4.27 18.47
C ARG A 55 -15.64 5.58 18.51
N GLU A 56 -15.34 6.34 19.52
CA GLU A 56 -15.81 7.70 19.69
C GLU A 56 -14.72 8.68 19.31
N THR A 57 -15.00 9.58 18.38
CA THR A 57 -14.10 10.65 18.00
C THR A 57 -14.77 11.98 18.27
N HIS A 58 -14.14 12.79 19.08
CA HIS A 58 -14.53 14.14 19.39
C HIS A 58 -13.51 15.13 18.82
N ARG A 59 -13.96 16.17 18.14
CA ARG A 59 -13.09 17.21 17.57
C ARG A 59 -13.70 18.59 17.76
N LYS A 60 -12.85 19.53 18.18
CA LYS A 60 -13.13 20.95 18.24
C LYS A 60 -11.94 21.75 17.72
N PRO A 61 -12.11 22.98 17.20
CA PRO A 61 -10.99 23.80 16.75
C PRO A 61 -10.18 24.30 17.94
N VAL A 62 -8.90 24.56 17.71
CA VAL A 62 -8.07 25.41 18.56
C VAL A 62 -8.03 26.78 17.90
N PHE A 63 -8.21 27.85 18.66
CA PHE A 63 -8.08 29.20 18.14
C PHE A 63 -6.62 29.52 17.87
N LEU A 64 -6.38 29.95 16.67
CA LEU A 64 -5.07 30.32 16.18
C LEU A 64 -5.18 31.65 15.47
N ASP A 65 -4.25 32.55 15.80
CA ASP A 65 -4.09 33.83 15.16
C ASP A 65 -2.70 33.88 14.51
N ALA A 66 -2.59 34.44 13.33
CA ALA A 66 -1.32 34.67 12.66
C ALA A 66 -1.10 36.16 12.49
N TYR A 67 0.14 36.61 12.72
CA TYR A 67 0.56 38.00 12.67
C TYR A 67 1.63 38.18 11.62
N ASN A 68 1.69 39.38 11.03
CA ASN A 68 2.80 39.83 10.21
C ASN A 68 3.97 40.20 11.12
N PHE A 69 5.12 39.56 10.99
CA PHE A 69 6.30 39.82 11.83
C PHE A 69 6.90 41.23 11.68
N LEU A 70 6.58 41.91 10.57
CA LEU A 70 7.12 43.27 10.32
C LEU A 70 6.22 44.37 10.88
N THR A 71 4.90 44.15 10.87
CA THR A 71 3.92 45.19 11.26
C THR A 71 3.19 44.85 12.56
N ASP A 72 3.37 43.63 13.09
CA ASP A 72 2.65 43.08 14.26
C ASP A 72 1.11 43.10 14.10
N GLU A 73 0.65 43.18 12.85
CA GLU A 73 -0.77 43.15 12.55
C GLU A 73 -1.28 41.72 12.39
N GLN A 74 -2.45 41.46 12.92
CA GLN A 74 -3.14 40.17 12.72
C GLN A 74 -3.52 40.02 11.25
N THR A 75 -2.98 39.00 10.61
CA THR A 75 -3.21 38.73 9.18
C THR A 75 -4.23 37.63 8.95
N TRP A 76 -4.45 36.78 9.94
CA TRP A 76 -5.40 35.67 9.82
C TRP A 76 -5.84 35.18 11.20
N THR A 77 -7.08 34.70 11.26
CA THR A 77 -7.65 34.00 12.43
C THR A 77 -8.64 32.93 11.98
N ASN A 78 -8.80 31.88 12.76
CA ASN A 78 -9.87 30.88 12.56
C ASN A 78 -11.05 31.06 13.52
N ARG A 79 -11.09 32.13 14.31
CA ARG A 79 -12.10 32.35 15.37
C ARG A 79 -13.54 32.47 14.83
N GLY A 80 -13.73 32.89 13.58
CA GLY A 80 -15.04 33.04 12.95
C GLY A 80 -15.66 31.75 12.39
N LYS A 81 -14.96 30.59 12.52
CA LYS A 81 -15.45 29.29 11.98
C LYS A 81 -15.23 28.20 13.03
N THR A 82 -16.06 28.21 14.04
CA THR A 82 -15.99 27.23 15.13
C THR A 82 -17.06 26.15 14.93
N SER A 83 -16.72 24.92 15.23
CA SER A 83 -17.69 23.82 15.26
C SER A 83 -17.23 22.72 16.20
N ILE A 84 -18.16 22.05 16.82
CA ILE A 84 -17.91 20.84 17.58
C ILE A 84 -18.47 19.64 16.82
N LYS A 85 -17.68 18.58 16.70
CA LYS A 85 -18.07 17.36 15.99
C LYS A 85 -17.86 16.14 16.85
N TYR A 86 -18.90 15.31 16.94
CA TYR A 86 -18.86 13.96 17.48
C TYR A 86 -19.07 12.95 16.37
N THR A 87 -18.32 11.86 16.41
CA THR A 87 -18.52 10.71 15.54
C THR A 87 -18.44 9.45 16.39
N ASP A 88 -19.50 8.65 16.33
CA ASP A 88 -19.60 7.33 16.97
C ASP A 88 -19.63 6.26 15.87
N SER A 89 -18.71 5.28 15.96
CA SER A 89 -18.58 4.19 15.01
C SER A 89 -18.58 2.87 15.76
N LYS A 90 -19.61 2.06 15.54
CA LYS A 90 -19.76 0.73 16.14
C LYS A 90 -19.57 -0.34 15.09
N ILE A 91 -18.70 -1.30 15.39
CA ILE A 91 -18.46 -2.47 14.57
C ILE A 91 -18.73 -3.72 15.39
N GLU A 92 -19.55 -4.59 14.85
CA GLU A 92 -19.83 -5.92 15.37
C GLU A 92 -19.40 -6.95 14.34
N ARG A 93 -18.61 -7.92 14.76
CA ARG A 93 -18.18 -9.02 13.90
C ARG A 93 -18.38 -10.35 14.63
N TYR A 94 -19.12 -11.23 14.03
CA TYR A 94 -19.38 -12.57 14.49
C TYR A 94 -18.67 -13.55 13.59
N PHE A 95 -17.84 -14.40 14.16
CA PHE A 95 -17.14 -15.45 13.42
C PHE A 95 -17.32 -16.79 14.16
N ASN A 96 -17.72 -17.80 13.43
CA ASN A 96 -17.76 -19.17 13.93
C ASN A 96 -17.22 -20.14 12.89
N ASP A 97 -16.53 -21.15 13.37
CA ASP A 97 -16.01 -22.25 12.55
C ASP A 97 -16.20 -23.60 13.26
N LEU A 98 -16.37 -24.63 12.45
CA LEU A 98 -16.39 -26.02 12.87
C LEU A 98 -15.48 -26.81 11.95
N VAL A 99 -14.47 -27.47 12.53
CA VAL A 99 -13.43 -28.19 11.79
C VAL A 99 -13.32 -29.61 12.32
N ALA A 100 -13.55 -30.59 11.45
CA ALA A 100 -13.27 -32.01 11.67
C ALA A 100 -11.91 -32.34 11.05
N ARG A 101 -11.05 -33.01 11.80
CA ARG A 101 -9.73 -33.46 11.35
C ARG A 101 -9.53 -34.93 11.72
N TYR A 102 -8.97 -35.69 10.80
CA TYR A 102 -8.58 -37.08 11.00
C TYR A 102 -7.16 -37.31 10.52
N ASP A 103 -6.29 -37.75 11.41
CA ASP A 103 -4.90 -38.11 11.13
C ASP A 103 -4.68 -39.60 11.39
N THR A 104 -4.15 -40.31 10.42
CA THR A 104 -3.87 -41.77 10.54
C THR A 104 -2.58 -42.16 9.81
N LYS A 105 -2.03 -43.29 10.18
CA LYS A 105 -0.90 -43.91 9.48
C LYS A 105 -1.30 -45.30 9.01
N MET A 106 -0.96 -45.62 7.78
CA MET A 106 -1.29 -46.88 7.11
C MET A 106 0.00 -47.55 6.57
N PHE A 107 -0.09 -48.80 6.12
CA PHE A 107 1.01 -49.56 5.50
C PHE A 107 2.29 -49.56 6.36
N LYS A 108 2.18 -50.04 7.63
CA LYS A 108 3.28 -50.08 8.60
C LYS A 108 3.95 -48.69 8.82
N ASN A 109 3.12 -47.63 8.87
CA ASN A 109 3.53 -46.25 9.01
C ASN A 109 4.20 -45.58 7.78
N ASN A 110 4.23 -46.28 6.64
CA ASN A 110 4.80 -45.70 5.42
C ASN A 110 3.94 -44.61 4.79
N LEU A 111 2.62 -44.62 5.02
CA LEU A 111 1.71 -43.60 4.53
C LEU A 111 1.06 -42.88 5.72
N ALA A 112 1.36 -41.59 5.91
CA ALA A 112 0.61 -40.74 6.81
C ALA A 112 -0.47 -39.97 6.00
N ILE A 113 -1.71 -40.01 6.48
CA ILE A 113 -2.87 -39.34 5.89
C ILE A 113 -3.42 -38.36 6.91
N GLY A 114 -3.55 -37.11 6.51
CA GLY A 114 -4.26 -36.07 7.26
C GLY A 114 -5.42 -35.54 6.41
N ALA A 115 -6.65 -35.74 6.87
CA ALA A 115 -7.85 -35.23 6.22
C ALA A 115 -8.51 -34.19 7.12
N MET A 116 -9.00 -33.12 6.54
CA MET A 116 -9.71 -32.05 7.25
C MET A 116 -10.90 -31.58 6.42
N ALA A 117 -12.04 -31.36 7.07
CA ALA A 117 -13.18 -30.70 6.48
C ALA A 117 -13.74 -29.69 7.49
N GLY A 118 -14.19 -28.56 7.00
CA GLY A 118 -14.72 -27.53 7.87
C GLY A 118 -15.72 -26.60 7.19
N LEU A 119 -16.42 -25.87 8.02
CA LEU A 119 -17.29 -24.78 7.63
C LEU A 119 -17.00 -23.57 8.50
N SER A 120 -17.16 -22.36 7.94
CA SER A 120 -17.10 -21.13 8.70
C SER A 120 -18.17 -20.14 8.25
N ASN A 121 -18.64 -19.33 9.17
CA ASN A 121 -19.54 -18.22 8.89
C ASN A 121 -18.98 -16.96 9.53
N GLU A 122 -19.11 -15.86 8.81
CA GLU A 122 -18.73 -14.54 9.26
C GLU A 122 -19.83 -13.54 8.94
N LEU A 123 -20.18 -12.72 9.93
CA LEU A 123 -21.12 -11.60 9.79
C LEU A 123 -20.45 -10.35 10.33
N TYR A 124 -20.45 -9.30 9.52
CA TYR A 124 -19.92 -8.00 9.87
C TYR A 124 -21.02 -6.95 9.77
N ARG A 125 -21.12 -6.11 10.79
CA ARG A 125 -22.01 -4.96 10.82
C ARG A 125 -21.23 -3.73 11.26
N SER A 126 -21.49 -2.61 10.62
CA SER A 126 -20.94 -1.32 11.01
C SER A 126 -22.04 -0.27 11.00
N LYS A 127 -22.10 0.51 12.08
CA LYS A 127 -22.98 1.66 12.20
C LYS A 127 -22.12 2.88 12.52
N ASN A 128 -22.35 3.96 11.78
CA ASN A 128 -21.70 5.24 11.99
C ASN A 128 -22.77 6.30 12.23
N PHE A 129 -22.52 7.14 13.20
CA PHE A 129 -23.30 8.33 13.49
C PHE A 129 -22.36 9.51 13.66
N SER A 130 -22.69 10.66 13.10
CA SER A 130 -21.95 11.89 13.38
C SER A 130 -22.91 13.07 13.55
N ALA A 131 -22.57 13.94 14.49
CA ALA A 131 -23.25 15.20 14.72
C ALA A 131 -22.22 16.32 14.76
N THR A 132 -22.57 17.44 14.12
CA THR A 132 -21.73 18.65 14.10
C THR A 132 -22.65 19.84 14.40
N ARG A 133 -22.20 20.75 15.26
CA ARG A 133 -22.88 22.02 15.50
C ARG A 133 -21.90 23.17 15.37
N GLN A 134 -22.34 24.21 14.68
CA GLN A 134 -21.55 25.42 14.44
C GLN A 134 -21.59 26.38 15.62
N ASP A 135 -20.70 27.36 15.61
CA ASP A 135 -20.67 28.49 16.55
C ASP A 135 -20.54 28.04 18.01
N LEU A 136 -19.42 27.36 18.29
CA LEU A 136 -19.04 27.00 19.66
C LEU A 136 -18.78 28.26 20.49
N THR A 137 -19.50 28.45 21.56
CA THR A 137 -19.47 29.67 22.38
C THR A 137 -18.22 29.78 23.23
N ASP A 138 -17.71 28.65 23.74
CA ASP A 138 -16.51 28.56 24.56
C ASP A 138 -15.72 27.28 24.21
N LEU A 139 -14.42 27.41 24.00
CA LEU A 139 -13.52 26.30 23.68
C LEU A 139 -13.32 25.31 24.85
N SER A 140 -13.62 25.71 26.07
CA SER A 140 -13.61 24.79 27.23
C SER A 140 -14.74 23.77 27.18
N MET A 141 -15.83 24.07 26.43
CA MET A 141 -16.97 23.18 26.30
C MET A 141 -16.67 22.01 25.35
N ASP A 142 -17.00 20.80 25.85
CA ASP A 142 -16.82 19.54 25.14
C ASP A 142 -18.15 18.85 24.78
N VAL A 143 -19.25 19.61 24.70
CA VAL A 143 -20.58 19.08 24.40
C VAL A 143 -21.21 19.85 23.25
N ILE A 144 -22.00 19.15 22.39
CA ILE A 144 -22.65 19.75 21.22
C ILE A 144 -23.55 20.93 21.61
N ASN A 145 -24.21 20.88 22.76
CA ASN A 145 -25.06 21.95 23.26
C ASN A 145 -24.29 23.22 23.67
N GLY A 146 -22.97 23.17 23.77
CA GLY A 146 -22.11 24.35 23.96
C GLY A 146 -21.97 25.21 22.69
N ALA A 147 -22.46 24.77 21.54
CA ALA A 147 -22.53 25.53 20.30
C ALA A 147 -23.97 26.01 20.06
N THR A 148 -24.11 27.18 19.41
CA THR A 148 -25.41 27.85 19.23
C THR A 148 -25.90 27.89 17.79
N GLY A 149 -25.01 27.60 16.83
CA GLY A 149 -25.32 27.66 15.41
C GLY A 149 -26.04 26.43 14.86
N GLU A 150 -26.02 26.30 13.55
CA GLU A 150 -26.70 25.24 12.81
C GLU A 150 -26.16 23.85 13.20
N SER A 151 -27.08 22.90 13.35
CA SER A 151 -26.78 21.49 13.64
C SER A 151 -26.93 20.65 12.38
N THR A 152 -25.94 19.81 12.12
CA THR A 152 -26.02 18.80 11.06
C THR A 152 -25.75 17.42 11.67
N SER A 153 -26.50 16.42 11.23
CA SER A 153 -26.28 15.04 11.62
C SER A 153 -26.33 14.12 10.42
N SER A 154 -25.59 13.03 10.49
CA SER A 154 -25.59 11.98 9.46
C SER A 154 -25.40 10.62 10.11
N GLY A 155 -25.92 9.59 9.47
CA GLY A 155 -25.75 8.22 9.92
C GLY A 155 -25.74 7.24 8.76
N SER A 156 -25.06 6.13 8.94
CA SER A 156 -25.03 5.03 7.97
C SER A 156 -24.93 3.70 8.68
N SER A 157 -25.47 2.67 8.04
CA SER A 157 -25.32 1.28 8.47
C SER A 157 -24.97 0.42 7.28
N THR A 158 -24.04 -0.49 7.46
CA THR A 158 -23.63 -1.43 6.41
C THR A 158 -23.37 -2.79 7.03
N GLU A 159 -23.68 -3.85 6.26
CA GLU A 159 -23.41 -5.21 6.67
C GLU A 159 -22.98 -6.08 5.50
N TRP A 160 -22.22 -7.13 5.81
CA TRP A 160 -21.94 -8.21 4.87
C TRP A 160 -21.76 -9.53 5.63
N ALA A 161 -21.98 -10.63 4.92
CA ALA A 161 -21.80 -11.96 5.45
C ALA A 161 -21.01 -12.83 4.47
N MET A 162 -20.29 -13.80 5.01
CA MET A 162 -19.56 -14.81 4.26
C MET A 162 -19.77 -16.19 4.89
N ARG A 163 -20.01 -17.21 4.05
CA ARG A 163 -20.05 -18.61 4.43
C ARG A 163 -19.07 -19.40 3.61
N SER A 164 -18.31 -20.26 4.25
CA SER A 164 -17.25 -21.02 3.60
C SER A 164 -17.34 -22.50 3.97
N PHE A 165 -17.09 -23.35 2.97
CA PHE A 165 -16.83 -24.78 3.15
C PHE A 165 -15.41 -25.04 2.66
N PHE A 166 -14.65 -25.81 3.42
CA PHE A 166 -13.27 -26.10 3.03
C PHE A 166 -12.86 -27.50 3.43
N GLY A 167 -11.94 -28.06 2.65
CA GLY A 167 -11.36 -29.36 2.90
C GLY A 167 -9.89 -29.40 2.53
N ARG A 168 -9.14 -30.26 3.19
CA ARG A 168 -7.72 -30.53 2.95
C ARG A 168 -7.44 -32.02 3.06
N LEU A 169 -6.62 -32.53 2.14
CA LEU A 169 -6.06 -33.86 2.19
C LEU A 169 -4.54 -33.76 2.08
N ASN A 170 -3.84 -34.25 3.09
CA ASN A 170 -2.39 -34.39 3.14
C ASN A 170 -2.01 -35.87 3.05
N LEU A 171 -1.11 -36.19 2.13
CA LEU A 171 -0.54 -37.51 1.98
C LEU A 171 0.99 -37.41 2.11
N ASN A 172 1.57 -38.20 2.99
CA ASN A 172 3.01 -38.28 3.17
C ASN A 172 3.43 -39.74 3.06
N TRP A 173 4.12 -40.06 1.96
CA TRP A 173 4.64 -41.40 1.72
C TRP A 173 6.12 -41.46 2.09
N GLN A 174 6.44 -42.23 3.15
CA GLN A 174 7.80 -42.49 3.65
C GLN A 174 8.64 -41.22 3.95
N GLU A 175 7.95 -40.10 4.21
CA GLU A 175 8.60 -38.78 4.34
C GLU A 175 9.37 -38.31 3.09
N LYS A 176 9.23 -39.03 1.96
CA LYS A 176 9.86 -38.75 0.67
C LYS A 176 8.95 -37.98 -0.27
N TYR A 177 7.72 -38.44 -0.43
CA TYR A 177 6.75 -37.87 -1.34
C TYR A 177 5.60 -37.27 -0.54
N LEU A 178 5.41 -35.96 -0.70
CA LEU A 178 4.43 -35.18 0.02
C LEU A 178 3.42 -34.64 -0.98
N PHE A 179 2.14 -34.84 -0.72
CA PHE A 179 1.05 -34.28 -1.55
C PHE A 179 0.05 -33.59 -0.63
N GLU A 180 -0.39 -32.41 -1.05
CA GLU A 180 -1.47 -31.69 -0.39
C GLU A 180 -2.49 -31.25 -1.43
N PHE A 181 -3.75 -31.47 -1.13
CA PHE A 181 -4.87 -30.98 -1.91
C PHE A 181 -5.81 -30.19 -1.02
N ASN A 182 -6.20 -28.99 -1.43
CA ASN A 182 -7.15 -28.14 -0.73
C ASN A 182 -8.28 -27.74 -1.68
N LEU A 183 -9.48 -27.64 -1.14
CA LEU A 183 -10.64 -27.05 -1.81
C LEU A 183 -11.34 -26.10 -0.84
N ARG A 184 -11.65 -24.90 -1.32
CA ARG A 184 -12.44 -23.94 -0.57
C ARG A 184 -13.57 -23.39 -1.45
N ALA A 185 -14.78 -23.38 -0.93
CA ALA A 185 -15.95 -22.76 -1.51
C ALA A 185 -16.43 -21.65 -0.61
N ASP A 186 -16.39 -20.40 -1.09
CA ASP A 186 -16.75 -19.20 -0.34
C ASP A 186 -17.96 -18.52 -0.96
N GLY A 187 -19.01 -18.29 -0.17
CA GLY A 187 -20.20 -17.55 -0.55
C GLY A 187 -20.25 -16.18 0.13
N SER A 188 -20.22 -15.10 -0.66
CA SER A 188 -20.23 -13.71 -0.15
C SER A 188 -21.53 -12.99 -0.46
N SER A 189 -22.11 -12.30 0.53
CA SER A 189 -23.30 -11.47 0.35
C SER A 189 -23.06 -10.20 -0.49
N ARG A 190 -21.80 -9.91 -0.84
CA ARG A 190 -21.43 -8.78 -1.71
C ARG A 190 -21.74 -9.01 -3.18
N PHE A 191 -22.12 -10.25 -3.53
CA PHE A 191 -22.51 -10.64 -4.89
C PHE A 191 -23.96 -11.08 -4.93
N SER A 192 -24.56 -11.02 -6.12
CA SER A 192 -25.90 -11.52 -6.37
C SER A 192 -26.01 -13.01 -6.05
N LYS A 193 -27.24 -13.54 -5.90
CA LYS A 193 -27.48 -14.93 -5.53
C LYS A 193 -26.78 -15.92 -6.48
N ASP A 194 -26.78 -15.63 -7.78
CA ASP A 194 -26.25 -16.52 -8.82
C ASP A 194 -24.71 -16.49 -8.92
N ASN A 195 -24.08 -15.38 -8.52
CA ASN A 195 -22.63 -15.16 -8.61
C ASN A 195 -21.92 -15.19 -7.24
N ARG A 196 -22.64 -15.62 -6.19
CA ARG A 196 -22.18 -15.53 -4.80
C ARG A 196 -21.03 -16.46 -4.47
N TRP A 197 -20.99 -17.66 -5.07
CA TRP A 197 -20.06 -18.71 -4.73
C TRP A 197 -18.81 -18.69 -5.60
N GLY A 198 -17.63 -18.62 -4.94
CA GLY A 198 -16.32 -18.82 -5.54
C GLY A 198 -15.72 -20.15 -5.10
N TYR A 199 -15.04 -20.85 -6.02
CA TYR A 199 -14.37 -22.14 -5.77
C TYR A 199 -12.88 -22.00 -5.99
N PHE A 200 -12.10 -22.34 -4.98
CA PHE A 200 -10.66 -22.11 -4.93
C PHE A 200 -9.92 -23.40 -4.60
N PRO A 201 -9.65 -24.25 -5.62
CA PRO A 201 -8.82 -25.43 -5.45
C PRO A 201 -7.34 -25.09 -5.41
N SER A 202 -6.56 -25.87 -4.66
CA SER A 202 -5.10 -25.86 -4.74
C SER A 202 -4.53 -27.25 -4.53
N ALA A 203 -3.40 -27.51 -5.19
CA ALA A 203 -2.65 -28.75 -5.04
C ALA A 203 -1.15 -28.45 -4.97
N SER A 204 -0.44 -29.20 -4.15
CA SER A 204 1.02 -29.18 -4.11
C SER A 204 1.60 -30.57 -4.01
N ALA A 205 2.79 -30.73 -4.58
CA ALA A 205 3.60 -31.93 -4.48
C ALA A 205 5.02 -31.53 -4.08
N ALA A 206 5.65 -32.33 -3.21
CA ALA A 206 7.03 -32.16 -2.89
C ALA A 206 7.75 -33.52 -2.85
N TRP A 207 8.98 -33.52 -3.34
CA TRP A 207 9.88 -34.64 -3.36
C TRP A 207 11.12 -34.33 -2.53
N ARG A 208 11.30 -35.07 -1.46
CA ARG A 208 12.52 -35.01 -0.63
C ARG A 208 13.58 -35.92 -1.25
N ILE A 209 14.37 -35.34 -2.14
CA ILE A 209 15.45 -36.00 -2.87
C ILE A 209 16.51 -36.52 -1.89
N ASP A 210 16.73 -35.74 -0.81
CA ASP A 210 17.64 -36.09 0.28
C ASP A 210 17.32 -37.45 0.95
N GLN A 211 16.09 -37.92 0.89
CA GLN A 211 15.66 -39.19 1.49
C GLN A 211 15.78 -40.39 0.55
N GLU A 212 16.25 -40.19 -0.68
CA GLU A 212 16.39 -41.27 -1.65
C GLU A 212 17.69 -42.08 -1.44
N LYS A 213 17.63 -43.39 -1.69
CA LYS A 213 18.78 -44.29 -1.52
C LYS A 213 19.98 -43.89 -2.36
N PHE A 214 19.78 -43.36 -3.56
CA PHE A 214 20.87 -42.89 -4.42
C PHE A 214 21.61 -41.67 -3.86
N MET A 215 21.04 -40.99 -2.86
CA MET A 215 21.63 -39.85 -2.18
C MET A 215 22.46 -40.24 -0.93
N GLU A 216 22.39 -41.51 -0.46
CA GLU A 216 23.07 -41.94 0.75
C GLU A 216 24.60 -41.71 0.71
N GLY A 217 25.20 -41.81 -0.48
CA GLY A 217 26.62 -41.51 -0.68
C GLY A 217 26.98 -40.03 -0.78
N VAL A 218 25.99 -39.16 -1.00
CA VAL A 218 26.16 -37.72 -1.13
C VAL A 218 25.79 -37.00 0.18
N LEU A 219 24.84 -37.59 0.93
CA LEU A 219 24.45 -37.14 2.26
C LEU A 219 25.51 -37.56 3.29
N GLY A 220 25.81 -36.66 4.22
CA GLY A 220 26.88 -36.85 5.20
C GLY A 220 28.21 -36.20 4.81
N GLY A 221 28.31 -35.72 3.53
CA GLY A 221 29.33 -34.79 3.10
C GLY A 221 28.86 -33.34 3.30
N ASN A 222 28.76 -32.61 2.20
CA ASN A 222 28.40 -31.21 2.25
C ASN A 222 26.87 -30.97 2.16
N LEU A 223 26.10 -31.87 1.51
CA LEU A 223 24.64 -31.73 1.32
C LEU A 223 23.87 -32.34 2.48
N SER A 224 22.97 -31.61 3.10
CA SER A 224 22.18 -32.03 4.28
C SER A 224 20.69 -32.15 3.99
N ASN A 225 20.16 -31.39 3.05
CA ASN A 225 18.74 -31.37 2.67
C ASN A 225 18.60 -30.97 1.20
N LEU A 226 17.72 -31.64 0.48
CA LEU A 226 17.37 -31.28 -0.89
C LEU A 226 15.92 -31.67 -1.17
N LYS A 227 15.05 -30.67 -1.41
CA LYS A 227 13.63 -30.88 -1.63
C LYS A 227 13.11 -30.04 -2.79
N LEU A 228 12.49 -30.68 -3.75
CA LEU A 228 11.80 -30.03 -4.86
C LEU A 228 10.30 -29.86 -4.52
N ARG A 229 9.75 -28.72 -4.81
CA ARG A 229 8.32 -28.38 -4.59
C ARG A 229 7.67 -27.86 -5.86
N VAL A 230 6.43 -28.25 -6.11
CA VAL A 230 5.59 -27.69 -7.17
C VAL A 230 4.20 -27.46 -6.59
N SER A 231 3.63 -26.32 -6.86
CA SER A 231 2.25 -26.03 -6.44
C SER A 231 1.49 -25.22 -7.48
N TYR A 232 0.18 -25.46 -7.49
CA TYR A 232 -0.77 -24.65 -8.26
C TYR A 232 -2.01 -24.42 -7.39
N GLY A 233 -2.47 -23.17 -7.33
CA GLY A 233 -3.63 -22.82 -6.51
C GLY A 233 -4.38 -21.62 -7.03
N ALA A 234 -5.68 -21.58 -6.70
CA ALA A 234 -6.55 -20.46 -6.95
C ALA A 234 -6.94 -19.78 -5.63
N LEU A 235 -7.00 -18.46 -5.64
CA LEU A 235 -7.43 -17.60 -4.52
C LEU A 235 -8.52 -16.66 -5.02
N GLY A 236 -9.51 -16.36 -4.17
CA GLY A 236 -10.57 -15.41 -4.46
C GLY A 236 -10.42 -14.10 -3.69
N ASN A 237 -10.83 -13.02 -4.33
CA ASN A 237 -10.98 -11.72 -3.69
C ASN A 237 -12.40 -11.18 -3.94
N ASN A 238 -13.10 -10.78 -2.86
CA ASN A 238 -14.44 -10.20 -2.88
C ASN A 238 -14.46 -8.73 -2.47
N SER A 239 -13.37 -7.99 -2.71
CA SER A 239 -13.21 -6.59 -2.29
C SER A 239 -14.00 -5.63 -3.17
N VAL A 240 -15.33 -5.70 -3.06
CA VAL A 240 -16.31 -4.81 -3.69
C VAL A 240 -17.16 -4.14 -2.62
N GLY A 241 -17.91 -3.10 -2.99
CA GLY A 241 -18.90 -2.51 -2.10
C GLY A 241 -19.99 -3.54 -1.71
N ASN A 242 -20.55 -3.39 -0.51
CA ASN A 242 -21.49 -4.38 0.02
C ASN A 242 -22.77 -4.53 -0.80
N TYR A 243 -23.11 -3.53 -1.61
CA TYR A 243 -24.36 -3.45 -2.36
C TYR A 243 -24.15 -3.08 -3.83
N ASP A 244 -22.92 -3.17 -4.36
CA ASP A 244 -22.56 -2.77 -5.73
C ASP A 244 -23.34 -3.54 -6.82
N TYR A 245 -23.93 -4.70 -6.48
CA TYR A 245 -24.75 -5.50 -7.38
C TYR A 245 -26.22 -5.05 -7.41
N GLN A 246 -26.64 -4.11 -6.53
CA GLN A 246 -28.01 -3.61 -6.42
C GLN A 246 -28.12 -2.17 -6.92
N SER A 247 -29.28 -1.80 -7.45
CA SER A 247 -29.60 -0.42 -7.79
C SER A 247 -29.87 0.37 -6.52
N LEU A 248 -29.09 1.42 -6.31
CA LEU A 248 -29.17 2.27 -5.12
C LEU A 248 -29.79 3.62 -5.49
N TYR A 249 -30.56 4.19 -4.57
CA TYR A 249 -31.17 5.51 -4.69
C TYR A 249 -30.52 6.49 -3.73
N THR A 250 -30.55 7.76 -4.12
CA THR A 250 -30.10 8.88 -3.28
C THR A 250 -31.13 9.98 -3.25
N THR A 251 -31.23 10.64 -2.11
CA THR A 251 -32.02 11.89 -1.93
C THR A 251 -31.14 13.12 -2.06
N SER A 252 -29.80 12.98 -2.00
CA SER A 252 -28.87 14.09 -1.99
C SER A 252 -28.83 14.83 -3.34
N GLY A 253 -29.04 16.14 -3.30
CA GLY A 253 -28.97 17.00 -4.49
C GLY A 253 -30.15 16.88 -5.46
N ASN A 254 -31.14 16.04 -5.16
CA ASN A 254 -32.31 15.80 -6.05
C ASN A 254 -33.57 16.46 -5.52
N ASN A 255 -33.54 17.77 -5.38
CA ASN A 255 -34.69 18.52 -4.91
C ASN A 255 -35.66 18.75 -6.05
N TYR A 256 -36.94 18.64 -5.74
CA TYR A 256 -38.06 18.97 -6.65
C TYR A 256 -38.82 20.16 -6.14
N VAL A 257 -39.31 21.01 -7.02
CA VAL A 257 -40.16 22.16 -6.65
C VAL A 257 -41.61 21.79 -6.90
N LEU A 258 -42.41 21.71 -5.84
CA LEU A 258 -43.86 21.52 -5.89
C LEU A 258 -44.51 22.80 -5.38
N GLY A 259 -45.07 23.58 -6.30
CA GLY A 259 -45.53 24.94 -6.00
C GLY A 259 -44.34 25.82 -5.56
N ASN A 260 -44.43 26.39 -4.35
CA ASN A 260 -43.36 27.22 -3.77
C ASN A 260 -42.48 26.46 -2.76
N LEU A 261 -42.62 25.14 -2.65
CA LEU A 261 -41.88 24.33 -1.72
C LEU A 261 -40.86 23.46 -2.43
N MET A 262 -39.60 23.46 -1.91
CA MET A 262 -38.56 22.55 -2.34
C MET A 262 -38.69 21.24 -1.53
N VAL A 263 -38.95 20.13 -2.20
CA VAL A 263 -39.10 18.82 -1.60
C VAL A 263 -37.98 17.89 -2.04
N PRO A 264 -37.45 17.04 -1.17
CA PRO A 264 -36.43 16.08 -1.57
C PRO A 264 -37.01 15.04 -2.52
N GLY A 265 -36.33 14.83 -3.65
CA GLY A 265 -36.62 13.77 -4.62
C GLY A 265 -35.68 12.58 -4.47
N LEU A 266 -36.05 11.49 -5.12
CA LEU A 266 -35.24 10.29 -5.25
C LEU A 266 -34.66 10.18 -6.65
N ALA A 267 -33.37 9.94 -6.77
CA ALA A 267 -32.72 9.59 -8.03
C ALA A 267 -31.89 8.33 -7.91
N LEU A 268 -31.66 7.68 -9.03
CA LEU A 268 -30.77 6.53 -9.11
C LEU A 268 -29.33 7.00 -8.80
N ALA A 269 -28.74 6.51 -7.72
CA ALA A 269 -27.38 6.88 -7.30
C ALA A 269 -26.30 6.19 -8.13
N ALA A 270 -26.56 4.92 -8.49
CA ALA A 270 -25.64 4.11 -9.28
C ALA A 270 -26.42 3.05 -10.07
N ILE A 271 -25.92 2.76 -11.26
CA ILE A 271 -26.39 1.62 -12.06
C ILE A 271 -25.79 0.36 -11.44
N SER A 272 -26.60 -0.68 -11.25
CA SER A 272 -26.16 -1.96 -10.69
C SER A 272 -25.50 -2.86 -11.73
N ASN A 273 -24.69 -3.79 -11.25
CA ASN A 273 -24.19 -4.92 -12.05
C ASN A 273 -24.42 -6.23 -11.31
N ALA A 274 -25.51 -6.91 -11.64
CA ALA A 274 -25.86 -8.20 -11.05
C ALA A 274 -24.87 -9.33 -11.41
N ASN A 275 -24.04 -9.12 -12.44
CA ASN A 275 -23.02 -10.08 -12.89
C ASN A 275 -21.67 -9.95 -12.18
N LEU A 276 -21.57 -9.07 -11.18
CA LEU A 276 -20.36 -8.98 -10.35
C LEU A 276 -20.07 -10.31 -9.68
N THR A 277 -18.83 -10.77 -9.81
CA THR A 277 -18.34 -12.00 -9.24
C THR A 277 -16.93 -11.85 -8.65
N TRP A 278 -16.40 -12.93 -8.13
CA TRP A 278 -15.08 -12.99 -7.51
C TRP A 278 -13.97 -12.64 -8.50
N GLU A 279 -13.03 -11.82 -8.05
CA GLU A 279 -11.72 -11.72 -8.67
C GLU A 279 -10.94 -13.00 -8.33
N SER A 280 -10.31 -13.63 -9.31
CA SER A 280 -9.58 -14.88 -9.14
C SER A 280 -8.10 -14.71 -9.44
N THR A 281 -7.26 -15.12 -8.49
CA THR A 281 -5.81 -15.18 -8.66
C THR A 281 -5.36 -16.64 -8.72
N LYS A 282 -4.71 -17.02 -9.82
CA LYS A 282 -4.10 -18.35 -10.01
C LYS A 282 -2.58 -18.21 -9.88
N VAL A 283 -1.98 -19.05 -9.05
CA VAL A 283 -0.54 -19.05 -8.79
C VAL A 283 0.04 -20.41 -9.13
N PHE A 284 1.02 -20.44 -9.99
CA PHE A 284 1.91 -21.58 -10.22
C PHE A 284 3.26 -21.28 -9.59
N ASN A 285 3.79 -22.19 -8.79
CA ASN A 285 5.07 -22.03 -8.12
C ASN A 285 5.90 -23.32 -8.24
N VAL A 286 7.21 -23.16 -8.49
CA VAL A 286 8.21 -24.24 -8.41
C VAL A 286 9.30 -23.77 -7.48
N GLY A 287 9.61 -24.57 -6.47
CA GLY A 287 10.61 -24.22 -5.45
C GLY A 287 11.59 -25.34 -5.19
N LEU A 288 12.82 -24.96 -4.86
CA LEU A 288 13.89 -25.84 -4.43
C LEU A 288 14.37 -25.41 -3.04
N ASP A 289 14.28 -26.31 -2.05
CA ASP A 289 14.85 -26.13 -0.72
C ASP A 289 16.14 -26.92 -0.64
N PHE A 290 17.21 -26.31 -0.10
CA PHE A 290 18.50 -26.95 0.06
C PHE A 290 19.15 -26.62 1.40
N GLY A 291 19.96 -27.52 1.88
CA GLY A 291 20.77 -27.35 3.08
C GLY A 291 22.16 -27.98 2.89
N PHE A 292 23.20 -27.28 3.33
CA PHE A 292 24.58 -27.74 3.28
C PHE A 292 25.23 -27.64 4.67
N PHE A 293 26.32 -28.40 4.85
CA PHE A 293 27.16 -28.37 6.07
C PHE A 293 26.31 -28.58 7.33
N ASN A 294 25.57 -29.70 7.41
CA ASN A 294 24.65 -29.99 8.51
C ASN A 294 23.60 -28.88 8.76
N ASN A 295 23.09 -28.28 7.67
CA ASN A 295 22.17 -27.15 7.67
C ASN A 295 22.72 -25.85 8.27
N HIS A 296 24.04 -25.68 8.37
CA HIS A 296 24.62 -24.37 8.65
C HIS A 296 24.29 -23.37 7.55
N LEU A 297 24.32 -23.83 6.31
CA LEU A 297 23.81 -23.10 5.15
C LEU A 297 22.47 -23.68 4.71
N THR A 298 21.42 -22.87 4.70
CA THR A 298 20.09 -23.24 4.19
C THR A 298 19.61 -22.23 3.16
N GLY A 299 18.82 -22.66 2.19
CA GLY A 299 18.28 -21.73 1.22
C GLY A 299 17.06 -22.28 0.50
N THR A 300 16.33 -21.35 -0.11
CA THR A 300 15.21 -21.64 -1.01
C THR A 300 15.32 -20.81 -2.26
N ILE A 301 14.93 -21.38 -3.38
CA ILE A 301 14.76 -20.70 -4.66
C ILE A 301 13.36 -21.01 -5.13
N ASP A 302 12.55 -19.99 -5.34
CA ASP A 302 11.18 -20.11 -5.81
C ASP A 302 11.00 -19.33 -7.11
N PHE A 303 10.41 -19.95 -8.11
CA PHE A 303 9.90 -19.30 -9.30
C PHE A 303 8.37 -19.32 -9.26
N PHE A 304 7.73 -18.17 -9.45
CA PHE A 304 6.29 -18.08 -9.47
C PHE A 304 5.75 -17.35 -10.70
N ASN A 305 4.53 -17.76 -11.10
CA ASN A 305 3.70 -17.06 -12.07
C ASN A 305 2.30 -16.88 -11.46
N LYS A 306 1.93 -15.64 -11.17
CA LYS A 306 0.69 -15.24 -10.55
C LYS A 306 -0.15 -14.46 -11.55
N LYS A 307 -1.27 -15.04 -11.99
CA LYS A 307 -2.24 -14.39 -12.88
C LYS A 307 -3.52 -14.07 -12.13
N THR A 308 -3.88 -12.77 -12.09
CA THR A 308 -5.14 -12.28 -11.54
C THR A 308 -6.09 -11.95 -12.68
N THR A 309 -7.28 -12.52 -12.66
CA THR A 309 -8.33 -12.36 -13.67
C THR A 309 -9.60 -11.83 -13.05
N GLY A 310 -10.44 -11.18 -13.85
CA GLY A 310 -11.70 -10.62 -13.36
C GLY A 310 -11.50 -9.47 -12.37
N ILE A 311 -10.41 -8.71 -12.50
CA ILE A 311 -10.15 -7.54 -11.65
C ILE A 311 -11.29 -6.53 -11.84
N LEU A 312 -11.80 -6.05 -10.72
CA LEU A 312 -12.94 -5.14 -10.64
C LEU A 312 -12.51 -3.72 -10.93
N ILE A 313 -12.89 -3.21 -12.09
CA ILE A 313 -12.59 -1.84 -12.52
C ILE A 313 -13.86 -1.05 -12.86
N ASN A 314 -13.81 0.26 -12.67
CA ASN A 314 -14.81 1.17 -13.18
C ASN A 314 -14.52 1.43 -14.66
N LEU A 315 -15.44 1.04 -15.54
CA LEU A 315 -15.32 1.39 -16.94
C LEU A 315 -15.73 2.86 -17.18
N PRO A 316 -15.17 3.49 -18.22
CA PRO A 316 -15.58 4.83 -18.59
C PRO A 316 -17.05 4.84 -19.02
N ALA A 317 -17.81 5.80 -18.51
CA ALA A 317 -19.19 6.01 -18.92
C ALA A 317 -19.22 6.80 -20.25
N PRO A 318 -19.96 6.34 -21.28
CA PRO A 318 -20.26 7.16 -22.43
C PRO A 318 -20.99 8.44 -22.02
N GLY A 319 -20.69 9.57 -22.66
CA GLY A 319 -21.28 10.88 -22.31
C GLY A 319 -22.81 10.91 -22.31
N VAL A 320 -23.45 10.02 -23.03
CA VAL A 320 -24.92 9.88 -23.07
C VAL A 320 -25.54 9.40 -21.75
N HIS A 321 -24.76 8.82 -20.86
CA HIS A 321 -25.22 8.43 -19.52
C HIS A 321 -25.27 9.58 -18.51
N GLY A 322 -24.87 10.77 -18.89
CA GLY A 322 -24.80 11.92 -17.99
C GLY A 322 -23.72 11.74 -16.92
N THR A 323 -24.03 12.12 -15.68
CA THR A 323 -23.08 12.08 -14.55
C THR A 323 -23.10 10.74 -13.78
N THR A 324 -23.95 9.80 -14.14
CA THR A 324 -24.09 8.52 -13.43
C THR A 324 -22.89 7.63 -13.71
N ALA A 325 -22.16 7.26 -12.67
CA ALA A 325 -21.04 6.34 -12.79
C ALA A 325 -21.51 4.92 -13.22
N LEU A 326 -20.79 4.31 -14.14
CA LEU A 326 -21.02 2.91 -14.46
C LEU A 326 -20.59 2.00 -13.28
N PRO A 327 -21.28 0.85 -13.11
CA PRO A 327 -20.92 -0.11 -12.09
C PRO A 327 -19.56 -0.74 -12.41
N LYS A 328 -18.88 -1.22 -11.38
CA LYS A 328 -17.68 -2.05 -11.54
C LYS A 328 -17.96 -3.27 -12.40
N GLN A 329 -16.95 -3.70 -13.13
CA GLN A 329 -17.02 -4.90 -13.97
C GLN A 329 -15.75 -5.74 -13.77
N ASN A 330 -15.89 -7.07 -13.87
CA ASN A 330 -14.78 -8.02 -13.84
C ASN A 330 -14.12 -8.08 -15.23
N SER A 331 -13.25 -7.13 -15.56
CA SER A 331 -12.79 -6.97 -16.95
C SER A 331 -11.27 -6.80 -17.13
N ALA A 332 -10.50 -6.64 -16.06
CA ALA A 332 -9.05 -6.52 -16.18
C ALA A 332 -8.31 -7.79 -15.77
N GLU A 333 -7.12 -7.99 -16.34
CA GLU A 333 -6.22 -9.10 -16.04
C GLU A 333 -4.80 -8.58 -15.88
N VAL A 334 -4.09 -9.12 -14.88
CA VAL A 334 -2.69 -8.74 -14.58
C VAL A 334 -1.89 -9.99 -14.24
N THR A 335 -0.69 -10.10 -14.81
CA THR A 335 0.25 -11.17 -14.52
C THR A 335 1.48 -10.61 -13.80
N ASN A 336 1.86 -11.27 -12.71
CA ASN A 336 3.12 -11.05 -12.01
C ASN A 336 3.96 -12.33 -12.09
N LYS A 337 5.21 -12.20 -12.50
CA LYS A 337 6.18 -13.29 -12.54
C LYS A 337 7.42 -12.89 -11.75
N GLY A 338 8.02 -13.83 -11.07
CA GLY A 338 9.20 -13.51 -10.31
C GLY A 338 9.99 -14.72 -9.86
N ILE A 339 11.17 -14.38 -9.34
CA ILE A 339 12.07 -15.32 -8.67
C ILE A 339 12.31 -14.77 -7.27
N GLU A 340 12.18 -15.65 -6.28
CA GLU A 340 12.48 -15.36 -4.88
C GLU A 340 13.63 -16.27 -4.44
N PHE A 341 14.52 -15.70 -3.67
CA PHE A 341 15.68 -16.40 -3.14
C PHE A 341 15.85 -16.07 -1.67
N THR A 342 16.01 -17.10 -0.83
CA THR A 342 16.39 -16.95 0.57
C THR A 342 17.65 -17.73 0.84
N LEU A 343 18.54 -17.18 1.69
CA LEU A 343 19.76 -17.81 2.11
C LEU A 343 19.97 -17.55 3.61
N GLY A 344 20.12 -18.60 4.38
CA GLY A 344 20.42 -18.56 5.80
C GLY A 344 21.78 -19.19 6.10
N TRP A 345 22.56 -18.52 6.91
CA TRP A 345 23.78 -19.07 7.51
C TRP A 345 23.68 -18.96 9.02
N GLN A 346 23.97 -20.04 9.74
CA GLN A 346 24.04 -20.05 11.20
C GLN A 346 25.16 -20.96 11.65
N ASP A 347 26.01 -20.44 12.53
CA ASP A 347 27.14 -21.19 13.05
C ASP A 347 27.54 -20.76 14.47
N LYS A 348 28.40 -21.56 15.12
CA LYS A 348 28.89 -21.33 16.46
C LYS A 348 30.38 -21.67 16.54
N ILE A 349 31.18 -20.72 17.00
CA ILE A 349 32.62 -20.89 17.25
C ILE A 349 32.89 -20.62 18.72
N GLY A 350 33.10 -21.70 19.51
CA GLY A 350 33.21 -21.59 20.97
C GLY A 350 31.93 -20.99 21.59
N ASP A 351 32.03 -19.86 22.29
CA ASP A 351 30.90 -19.14 22.89
C ASP A 351 30.27 -18.11 21.93
N PHE A 352 30.85 -17.89 20.75
CA PHE A 352 30.36 -16.95 19.77
C PHE A 352 29.41 -17.65 18.82
N THR A 353 28.12 -17.22 18.82
CA THR A 353 27.11 -17.63 17.84
C THR A 353 26.81 -16.49 16.88
N TYR A 354 26.71 -16.80 15.60
CA TYR A 354 26.38 -15.80 14.59
C TYR A 354 25.50 -16.39 13.50
N GLY A 355 24.74 -15.51 12.85
CA GLY A 355 23.89 -15.90 11.76
C GLY A 355 23.57 -14.72 10.84
N ALA A 356 23.27 -15.07 9.60
CA ALA A 356 22.80 -14.14 8.57
C ALA A 356 21.66 -14.79 7.81
N ASN A 357 20.56 -14.07 7.61
CA ASN A 357 19.46 -14.49 6.75
C ASN A 357 19.21 -13.39 5.72
N ALA A 358 19.41 -13.74 4.46
CA ALA A 358 19.17 -12.86 3.32
C ALA A 358 17.94 -13.34 2.55
N ASN A 359 17.11 -12.40 2.08
CA ASN A 359 16.07 -12.67 1.09
C ASN A 359 16.20 -11.67 -0.05
N PHE A 360 15.79 -12.11 -1.23
CA PHE A 360 15.81 -11.32 -2.45
C PHE A 360 14.64 -11.75 -3.32
N ALA A 361 13.96 -10.78 -3.91
CA ALA A 361 12.92 -11.04 -4.91
C ALA A 361 13.10 -10.11 -6.11
N TYR A 362 12.94 -10.69 -7.30
CA TYR A 362 12.81 -9.98 -8.56
C TYR A 362 11.43 -10.24 -9.13
N ILE A 363 10.64 -9.18 -9.35
CA ILE A 363 9.24 -9.28 -9.77
C ILE A 363 9.00 -8.40 -10.97
N THR A 364 8.37 -8.97 -12.00
CA THR A 364 7.86 -8.27 -13.17
C THR A 364 6.33 -8.27 -13.15
N ASN A 365 5.75 -7.19 -13.63
CA ASN A 365 4.30 -6.99 -13.69
C ASN A 365 3.89 -6.66 -15.13
N ASN A 366 2.77 -7.23 -15.58
CA ASN A 366 2.18 -6.95 -16.88
C ASN A 366 0.66 -6.87 -16.80
N VAL A 367 0.07 -5.85 -17.41
CA VAL A 367 -1.37 -5.74 -17.63
C VAL A 367 -1.71 -6.54 -18.88
N ASP A 368 -2.36 -7.70 -18.71
CA ASP A 368 -2.68 -8.58 -19.84
C ASP A 368 -3.95 -8.13 -20.56
N LYS A 369 -4.91 -7.55 -19.80
CA LYS A 369 -6.18 -7.09 -20.34
C LYS A 369 -6.68 -5.87 -19.56
N PHE A 370 -7.04 -4.83 -20.28
CA PHE A 370 -7.57 -3.60 -19.71
C PHE A 370 -8.30 -2.77 -20.79
N LYS A 371 -9.37 -2.09 -20.40
CA LYS A 371 -10.06 -1.11 -21.25
C LYS A 371 -10.21 0.19 -20.49
N GLY A 372 -9.35 1.14 -20.81
CA GLY A 372 -9.41 2.50 -20.26
C GLY A 372 -10.26 3.45 -21.09
N LYS A 373 -10.38 4.68 -20.61
CA LYS A 373 -11.17 5.75 -21.22
C LYS A 373 -10.43 6.56 -22.29
N ASP A 374 -9.10 6.51 -22.28
CA ASP A 374 -8.26 7.33 -23.14
C ASP A 374 -7.99 6.63 -24.49
N LYS A 375 -7.44 7.38 -25.47
CA LYS A 375 -7.14 6.87 -26.82
C LYS A 375 -6.33 5.57 -26.74
N GLY A 376 -6.70 4.58 -27.53
CA GLY A 376 -6.03 3.27 -27.55
C GLY A 376 -6.34 2.37 -26.35
N GLY A 377 -7.41 2.65 -25.57
CA GLY A 377 -7.81 1.84 -24.42
C GLY A 377 -6.97 2.06 -23.16
N MET A 378 -6.18 3.12 -23.13
CA MET A 378 -5.37 3.53 -21.99
C MET A 378 -6.22 4.14 -20.87
N SER A 379 -5.66 4.19 -19.66
CA SER A 379 -6.12 5.07 -18.58
C SER A 379 -4.94 5.88 -18.06
N ILE A 380 -5.02 7.20 -18.21
CA ILE A 380 -4.00 8.15 -17.78
C ILE A 380 -4.51 8.90 -16.56
N SER A 381 -3.75 8.86 -15.47
CA SER A 381 -4.01 9.60 -14.25
C SER A 381 -2.74 10.32 -13.79
N GLY A 382 -2.66 11.62 -14.09
CA GLY A 382 -1.44 12.39 -13.85
C GLY A 382 -0.26 11.87 -14.67
N ALA A 383 0.73 11.33 -13.99
CA ALA A 383 1.90 10.69 -14.59
C ALA A 383 1.77 9.18 -14.76
N ASN A 384 0.73 8.56 -14.21
CA ASN A 384 0.55 7.11 -14.20
C ASN A 384 -0.28 6.66 -15.40
N LEU A 385 0.15 5.57 -16.02
CA LEU A 385 -0.50 4.92 -17.15
C LEU A 385 -0.88 3.48 -16.78
N ILE A 386 -2.10 3.08 -17.12
CA ILE A 386 -2.51 1.68 -17.18
C ILE A 386 -2.84 1.37 -18.64
N TRP A 387 -2.10 0.42 -19.23
CA TRP A 387 -2.26 0.02 -20.61
C TRP A 387 -1.87 -1.44 -20.80
N GLU A 388 -2.55 -2.14 -21.71
CA GLU A 388 -2.25 -3.54 -22.05
C GLU A 388 -0.81 -3.69 -22.55
N GLY A 389 -0.14 -4.76 -22.14
CA GLY A 389 1.25 -5.05 -22.50
C GLY A 389 2.29 -4.33 -21.65
N HIS A 390 1.89 -3.47 -20.72
CA HIS A 390 2.80 -2.69 -19.88
C HIS A 390 2.60 -2.97 -18.38
N SER A 391 3.55 -2.52 -17.58
CA SER A 391 3.45 -2.59 -16.13
C SER A 391 2.36 -1.63 -15.61
N ILE A 392 1.61 -2.05 -14.59
CA ILE A 392 0.59 -1.20 -13.99
C ILE A 392 1.22 0.06 -13.37
N ASN A 393 0.62 1.23 -13.60
CA ASN A 393 1.14 2.53 -13.15
C ASN A 393 2.52 2.89 -13.74
N SER A 394 2.79 2.46 -14.98
CA SER A 394 3.94 2.96 -15.73
C SER A 394 3.95 4.48 -15.77
N GLN A 395 5.13 5.09 -15.72
CA GLN A 395 5.26 6.54 -15.75
C GLN A 395 5.22 7.03 -17.21
N TYR A 396 4.14 7.74 -17.57
CA TYR A 396 3.85 8.23 -18.91
C TYR A 396 4.00 9.74 -18.93
N LEU A 397 5.16 10.21 -19.41
CA LEU A 397 5.63 11.58 -19.23
C LEU A 397 6.10 12.17 -20.55
N MET A 398 6.03 13.49 -20.64
CA MET A 398 6.72 14.25 -21.69
C MET A 398 8.25 14.10 -21.52
N ARG A 399 8.97 14.15 -22.62
CA ARG A 399 10.45 14.17 -22.60
C ARG A 399 10.94 15.60 -22.73
N VAL A 400 11.76 16.03 -21.81
CA VAL A 400 12.50 17.29 -21.94
C VAL A 400 13.68 17.04 -22.87
N ASP A 401 13.75 17.78 -23.98
CA ASP A 401 14.91 17.77 -24.86
C ASP A 401 16.05 18.55 -24.22
N ARG A 402 15.79 19.81 -23.88
CA ARG A 402 16.76 20.73 -23.23
C ARG A 402 16.09 21.90 -22.52
N ILE A 403 16.87 22.66 -21.77
CA ILE A 403 16.55 24.02 -21.38
C ILE A 403 17.07 24.94 -22.50
N LEU A 404 16.25 25.84 -23.00
CA LEU A 404 16.63 26.81 -24.03
C LEU A 404 17.49 27.91 -23.39
N GLN A 405 18.83 27.80 -23.46
CA GLN A 405 19.72 28.68 -22.70
C GLN A 405 20.33 29.79 -23.57
N THR A 406 20.47 29.54 -24.85
CA THR A 406 21.22 30.40 -25.78
C THR A 406 20.36 30.85 -26.98
N ASP A 407 20.88 31.80 -27.79
CA ASP A 407 20.24 32.20 -29.05
C ASP A 407 20.27 31.06 -30.07
N GLU A 408 21.29 30.19 -30.02
CA GLU A 408 21.37 28.98 -30.86
C GLU A 408 20.23 28.01 -30.53
N ASP A 409 19.89 27.84 -29.23
CA ASP A 409 18.75 27.01 -28.83
C ASP A 409 17.43 27.60 -29.35
N MET A 410 17.29 28.94 -29.37
CA MET A 410 16.09 29.59 -29.90
C MET A 410 15.93 29.43 -31.40
N LYS A 411 17.01 29.28 -32.17
CA LYS A 411 16.93 28.96 -33.62
C LYS A 411 16.21 27.65 -33.87
N ILE A 412 16.35 26.65 -32.97
CA ILE A 412 15.63 25.37 -33.04
C ILE A 412 14.12 25.62 -32.98
N VAL A 413 13.68 26.48 -32.06
CA VAL A 413 12.26 26.85 -31.93
C VAL A 413 11.74 27.56 -33.16
N ASP A 414 12.52 28.49 -33.73
CA ASP A 414 12.15 29.22 -34.93
C ASP A 414 12.10 28.31 -36.17
N GLU A 415 13.03 27.34 -36.29
CA GLU A 415 13.01 26.30 -37.33
C GLU A 415 11.75 25.41 -37.21
N MET A 416 11.38 25.00 -36.01
CA MET A 416 10.15 24.23 -35.78
C MET A 416 8.89 25.01 -36.22
N ILE A 417 8.82 26.31 -35.88
CA ILE A 417 7.73 27.19 -36.29
C ILE A 417 7.72 27.41 -37.81
N ALA A 418 8.89 27.53 -38.43
CA ALA A 418 9.02 27.66 -39.88
C ALA A 418 8.51 26.39 -40.63
N LYS A 419 8.75 25.22 -40.05
CA LYS A 419 8.25 23.93 -40.58
C LYS A 419 6.75 23.77 -40.33
N ASN A 420 6.27 24.13 -39.13
CA ASN A 420 4.88 24.03 -38.72
C ASN A 420 4.48 25.26 -37.87
N PRO A 421 3.71 26.20 -38.41
CA PRO A 421 3.26 27.39 -37.64
C PRO A 421 2.47 27.06 -36.38
N ASN A 422 1.92 25.85 -36.27
CA ASN A 422 1.17 25.38 -35.11
C ASN A 422 2.04 24.62 -34.09
N ALA A 423 3.36 24.49 -34.31
CA ALA A 423 4.27 23.68 -33.50
C ALA A 423 4.12 23.86 -31.99
N PHE A 424 3.81 25.05 -31.53
CA PHE A 424 3.64 25.38 -30.10
C PHE A 424 2.24 25.94 -29.75
N LYS A 425 1.24 25.74 -30.60
CA LYS A 425 -0.10 26.30 -30.38
C LYS A 425 -0.75 25.82 -29.10
N ALA A 426 -0.54 24.56 -28.73
CA ALA A 426 -1.14 23.94 -27.54
C ALA A 426 -0.50 24.39 -26.22
N LEU A 427 0.84 24.56 -26.19
CA LEU A 427 1.58 24.90 -24.98
C LEU A 427 2.12 26.33 -24.96
N GLY A 428 1.98 27.06 -26.08
CA GLY A 428 2.56 28.39 -26.31
C GLY A 428 4.02 28.32 -26.74
N LYS A 429 4.50 29.34 -27.47
CA LYS A 429 5.91 29.46 -27.91
C LYS A 429 6.82 29.54 -26.67
N PRO A 430 7.81 28.65 -26.52
CA PRO A 430 8.79 28.76 -25.43
C PRO A 430 9.75 29.92 -25.67
N GLN A 431 10.33 30.41 -24.58
CA GLN A 431 11.35 31.45 -24.60
C GLN A 431 12.64 30.97 -23.92
N LYS A 432 13.70 31.77 -23.96
CA LYS A 432 14.95 31.46 -23.25
C LYS A 432 14.66 31.14 -21.79
N GLY A 433 15.28 30.09 -21.29
CA GLY A 433 15.11 29.56 -19.95
C GLY A 433 13.95 28.58 -19.79
N ASP A 434 13.09 28.37 -20.79
CA ASP A 434 12.04 27.38 -20.76
C ASP A 434 12.53 25.99 -21.18
N PHE A 435 11.76 24.95 -20.83
CA PHE A 435 11.94 23.63 -21.41
C PHE A 435 11.49 23.62 -22.87
N LEU A 436 12.29 22.97 -23.72
CA LEU A 436 11.85 22.43 -24.99
C LEU A 436 11.50 20.95 -24.78
N TYR A 437 10.26 20.58 -25.08
CA TYR A 437 9.82 19.20 -25.05
C TYR A 437 9.99 18.55 -26.41
N LYS A 438 10.15 17.22 -26.44
CA LYS A 438 10.25 16.45 -27.67
C LYS A 438 8.87 16.23 -28.29
N ASP A 439 8.79 16.31 -29.61
CA ASP A 439 7.69 15.80 -30.41
C ASP A 439 7.84 14.27 -30.48
N ILE A 440 6.98 13.54 -29.80
CA ILE A 440 7.07 12.09 -29.67
C ILE A 440 6.28 11.37 -30.75
N ASP A 441 5.13 11.90 -31.16
CA ASP A 441 4.30 11.29 -32.19
C ASP A 441 4.69 11.75 -33.62
N GLY A 442 5.58 12.73 -33.76
CA GLY A 442 6.15 13.19 -34.99
C GLY A 442 5.20 14.02 -35.86
N ASP A 443 4.15 14.61 -35.29
CA ASP A 443 3.16 15.41 -36.03
C ASP A 443 3.61 16.86 -36.25
N GLY A 444 4.77 17.24 -35.73
CA GLY A 444 5.37 18.57 -35.81
C GLY A 444 4.76 19.58 -34.83
N CYS A 445 3.94 19.14 -33.86
CA CYS A 445 3.33 19.97 -32.83
C CYS A 445 3.66 19.46 -31.43
N ILE A 446 4.11 20.31 -30.55
CA ILE A 446 4.34 19.95 -29.15
C ILE A 446 3.04 20.11 -28.35
N THR A 447 2.51 18.99 -27.87
CA THR A 447 1.25 18.92 -27.15
C THR A 447 1.37 18.13 -25.83
N LEU A 448 0.30 18.05 -25.03
CA LEU A 448 0.25 17.17 -23.85
C LEU A 448 0.15 15.68 -24.21
N MET A 449 0.00 15.36 -25.50
CA MET A 449 -0.03 13.98 -25.99
C MET A 449 1.36 13.45 -26.31
N ASP A 450 2.38 14.33 -26.41
CA ASP A 450 3.78 13.99 -26.64
C ASP A 450 4.40 13.37 -25.38
N LYS A 451 3.95 12.18 -25.06
CA LYS A 451 4.39 11.40 -23.91
C LYS A 451 4.82 10.02 -24.33
N GLU A 452 5.75 9.47 -23.59
CA GLU A 452 6.14 8.08 -23.69
C GLU A 452 6.28 7.43 -22.31
N ILE A 453 6.33 6.10 -22.27
CA ILE A 453 6.61 5.36 -21.04
C ILE A 453 8.09 5.48 -20.73
N VAL A 454 8.41 6.23 -19.67
CA VAL A 454 9.80 6.48 -19.24
C VAL A 454 10.25 5.56 -18.11
N SER A 455 9.32 4.85 -17.48
CA SER A 455 9.61 3.89 -16.42
C SER A 455 8.43 2.92 -16.23
N ASP A 456 8.74 1.70 -15.79
CA ASP A 456 7.75 0.65 -15.48
C ASP A 456 6.92 0.93 -14.22
N GLY A 457 7.05 2.11 -13.66
CA GLY A 457 6.18 2.60 -12.60
C GLY A 457 6.77 2.58 -11.21
N THR A 458 5.87 2.66 -10.24
CA THR A 458 6.18 2.86 -8.81
C THR A 458 6.40 1.56 -8.03
N ASN A 459 6.24 0.40 -8.68
CA ASN A 459 6.46 -0.90 -8.04
C ASN A 459 7.94 -1.28 -8.10
N PRO A 460 8.55 -1.72 -6.99
CA PRO A 460 9.94 -2.15 -7.00
C PRO A 460 10.11 -3.40 -7.84
N LYS A 461 11.14 -3.40 -8.73
CA LYS A 461 11.55 -4.62 -9.43
C LYS A 461 12.34 -5.56 -8.53
N PHE A 462 13.15 -5.01 -7.65
CA PHE A 462 13.99 -5.75 -6.72
C PHE A 462 13.66 -5.37 -5.30
N THR A 463 13.44 -6.36 -4.45
CA THR A 463 13.32 -6.20 -3.01
C THR A 463 14.30 -7.13 -2.32
N PHE A 464 14.93 -6.67 -1.26
CA PHE A 464 15.85 -7.49 -0.49
C PHE A 464 15.81 -7.15 0.99
N GLY A 465 16.13 -8.15 1.80
CA GLY A 465 16.27 -8.03 3.24
C GLY A 465 17.49 -8.81 3.71
N LEU A 466 18.14 -8.31 4.75
CA LEU A 466 19.25 -8.97 5.42
C LEU A 466 19.07 -8.83 6.92
N ASN A 467 18.96 -9.96 7.61
CA ASN A 467 18.95 -10.03 9.05
C ASN A 467 20.26 -10.62 9.53
N LEU A 468 20.99 -9.88 10.34
CA LEU A 468 22.25 -10.28 10.97
C LEU A 468 22.03 -10.44 12.46
N ASN A 469 22.58 -11.48 13.04
CA ASN A 469 22.56 -11.70 14.48
C ASN A 469 23.90 -12.28 14.96
N ALA A 470 24.33 -11.86 16.13
CA ALA A 470 25.50 -12.39 16.80
C ALA A 470 25.30 -12.37 18.31
N ALA A 471 25.86 -13.35 19.02
CA ALA A 471 25.85 -13.38 20.47
C ALA A 471 27.16 -13.92 21.02
N TYR A 472 27.63 -13.31 22.12
CA TYR A 472 28.86 -13.70 22.81
C TYR A 472 28.75 -13.40 24.31
N LYS A 473 28.92 -14.43 25.15
CA LYS A 473 28.97 -14.32 26.62
C LYS A 473 27.88 -13.40 27.24
N GLY A 474 26.64 -13.58 26.81
CA GLY A 474 25.48 -12.82 27.31
C GLY A 474 25.18 -11.54 26.52
N PHE A 475 26.11 -11.00 25.75
CA PHE A 475 25.82 -9.92 24.78
C PHE A 475 25.19 -10.47 23.52
N ASP A 476 24.20 -9.78 22.98
CA ASP A 476 23.61 -10.09 21.70
C ASP A 476 23.42 -8.81 20.87
N VAL A 477 23.59 -8.95 19.57
CA VAL A 477 23.33 -7.89 18.60
C VAL A 477 22.52 -8.45 17.44
N SER A 478 21.55 -7.71 16.97
CA SER A 478 20.85 -7.99 15.72
C SER A 478 20.67 -6.74 14.90
N ALA A 479 20.70 -6.91 13.57
CA ALA A 479 20.46 -5.81 12.63
C ALA A 479 19.58 -6.32 11.49
N LEU A 480 18.51 -5.56 11.18
CA LEU A 480 17.61 -5.79 10.05
C LEU A 480 17.80 -4.69 9.03
N LEU A 481 18.27 -5.07 7.85
CA LEU A 481 18.38 -4.20 6.69
C LEU A 481 17.29 -4.56 5.67
N GLN A 482 16.74 -3.55 5.01
CA GLN A 482 15.74 -3.74 3.95
C GLN A 482 15.98 -2.73 2.84
N GLY A 483 15.87 -3.17 1.60
CA GLY A 483 16.01 -2.31 0.45
C GLY A 483 15.04 -2.65 -0.68
N GLN A 484 14.80 -1.63 -1.50
CA GLN A 484 14.02 -1.72 -2.72
C GLN A 484 14.74 -0.96 -3.83
N LEU A 485 14.82 -1.55 -5.02
CA LEU A 485 15.49 -0.95 -6.17
C LEU A 485 14.58 -0.98 -7.40
N GLY A 486 14.89 -0.10 -8.34
CA GLY A 486 14.15 0.00 -9.60
C GLY A 486 12.78 0.66 -9.48
N ILE A 487 12.62 1.57 -8.52
CA ILE A 487 11.42 2.37 -8.33
C ILE A 487 11.68 3.76 -8.87
N LYS A 488 10.93 4.17 -9.87
CA LYS A 488 10.94 5.56 -10.34
C LYS A 488 9.54 6.14 -10.25
N THR A 489 9.43 7.35 -9.75
CA THR A 489 8.15 8.04 -9.59
C THR A 489 8.23 9.48 -10.04
N PHE A 490 7.22 9.93 -10.74
CA PHE A 490 7.02 11.34 -10.95
C PHE A 490 6.76 12.02 -9.59
N TRP A 491 7.60 12.98 -9.24
CA TRP A 491 7.49 13.74 -8.01
C TRP A 491 7.82 15.20 -8.26
N MET A 492 6.79 16.01 -8.32
CA MET A 492 6.85 17.44 -8.49
C MET A 492 6.29 18.12 -7.23
N ASN A 493 7.04 19.04 -6.65
CA ASN A 493 6.65 19.73 -5.44
C ASN A 493 7.15 21.17 -5.45
N ASP A 494 6.24 22.13 -5.27
CA ASP A 494 6.53 23.56 -5.35
C ASP A 494 7.61 24.05 -4.37
N ALA A 495 7.73 23.40 -3.22
CA ALA A 495 8.75 23.77 -2.23
C ALA A 495 10.13 23.14 -2.50
N TYR A 496 10.24 22.14 -3.39
CA TYR A 496 11.46 21.33 -3.49
C TYR A 496 12.11 21.30 -4.86
N ASN A 497 11.37 21.18 -5.95
CA ASN A 497 11.96 20.93 -7.25
C ASN A 497 11.26 21.63 -8.43
N THR A 498 10.23 22.45 -8.19
CA THR A 498 9.62 23.23 -9.26
C THR A 498 10.23 24.63 -9.35
N PRO A 499 10.41 25.17 -10.57
CA PRO A 499 10.92 26.52 -10.77
C PRO A 499 9.82 27.58 -10.66
N THR A 500 8.88 27.41 -9.73
CA THR A 500 7.72 28.29 -9.59
C THR A 500 7.87 29.27 -8.44
N VAL A 501 7.51 30.51 -8.69
CA VAL A 501 7.41 31.55 -7.66
C VAL A 501 5.95 31.69 -7.26
N ARG A 502 5.69 31.48 -5.99
CA ARG A 502 4.38 31.68 -5.38
C ARG A 502 4.51 32.55 -4.16
N TYR A 503 3.59 33.48 -4.01
CA TYR A 503 3.60 34.39 -2.87
C TYR A 503 3.60 33.63 -1.53
N GLY A 504 4.52 33.98 -0.64
CA GLY A 504 4.66 33.35 0.67
C GLY A 504 5.33 31.97 0.69
N TYR A 505 5.86 31.48 -0.44
CA TYR A 505 6.61 30.23 -0.52
C TYR A 505 8.09 30.53 -0.75
N GLN A 506 8.94 29.76 -0.07
CA GLN A 506 10.37 29.75 -0.34
C GLN A 506 10.68 28.82 -1.51
N ILE A 507 11.68 29.17 -2.29
CA ILE A 507 12.23 28.33 -3.36
C ILE A 507 13.39 27.54 -2.76
N ASN A 508 13.48 26.26 -3.09
CA ASN A 508 14.60 25.43 -2.69
C ASN A 508 15.91 26.04 -3.21
N LYS A 509 16.96 26.04 -2.37
CA LYS A 509 18.28 26.58 -2.70
C LYS A 509 18.84 25.94 -3.98
N GLU A 510 18.70 24.63 -4.18
CA GLU A 510 19.17 23.94 -5.38
C GLU A 510 18.50 24.48 -6.66
N VAL A 511 17.19 24.75 -6.60
CA VAL A 511 16.45 25.37 -7.72
C VAL A 511 16.89 26.82 -7.91
N ALA A 512 17.02 27.57 -6.83
CA ALA A 512 17.45 28.97 -6.88
C ALA A 512 18.85 29.13 -7.47
N ASP A 513 19.80 28.30 -7.03
CA ASP A 513 21.19 28.36 -7.51
C ASP A 513 21.33 27.73 -8.92
N GLY A 514 20.52 26.75 -9.25
CA GLY A 514 20.58 26.03 -10.52
C GLY A 514 19.73 26.60 -11.66
N ARG A 515 18.86 27.59 -11.37
CA ARG A 515 17.93 28.17 -12.36
C ARG A 515 18.62 28.89 -13.49
N TRP A 516 17.95 28.95 -14.61
CA TRP A 516 18.37 29.82 -15.72
C TRP A 516 18.07 31.30 -15.43
N TYR A 517 18.97 32.19 -15.82
CA TYR A 517 18.81 33.63 -15.92
C TYR A 517 19.61 34.12 -17.12
N GLU A 518 19.35 35.34 -17.58
CA GLU A 518 20.00 35.90 -18.78
C GLU A 518 21.52 35.87 -18.66
N GLY A 519 22.20 35.36 -19.68
CA GLY A 519 23.65 35.15 -19.74
C GLY A 519 24.16 33.85 -19.16
N ARG A 520 23.31 33.01 -18.55
CA ARG A 520 23.69 31.69 -18.05
C ARG A 520 23.49 30.62 -19.09
N THR A 521 24.50 29.75 -19.30
CA THR A 521 24.51 28.68 -20.31
C THR A 521 24.70 27.28 -19.73
N ASP A 522 24.79 27.15 -18.39
CA ASP A 522 25.00 25.92 -17.64
C ASP A 522 23.87 25.61 -16.65
N ALA A 523 22.69 26.20 -16.85
CA ALA A 523 21.57 26.05 -15.95
C ALA A 523 21.06 24.60 -15.89
N LYS A 524 20.79 24.13 -14.68
CA LYS A 524 20.23 22.78 -14.41
C LYS A 524 18.72 22.81 -14.20
N TYR A 525 18.14 23.97 -13.96
CA TYR A 525 16.72 24.23 -13.79
C TYR A 525 16.28 25.31 -14.76
N PRO A 526 15.04 25.29 -15.27
CA PRO A 526 14.54 26.34 -16.14
C PRO A 526 14.43 27.67 -15.40
N ARG A 527 14.04 28.72 -16.10
CA ARG A 527 13.77 30.03 -15.49
C ARG A 527 12.64 29.93 -14.46
N LEU A 528 12.66 30.81 -13.48
CA LEU A 528 11.55 30.94 -12.54
C LEU A 528 10.31 31.48 -13.25
N ILE A 529 9.17 30.88 -12.99
CA ILE A 529 7.87 31.23 -13.52
C ILE A 529 6.88 31.53 -12.40
N GLN A 530 5.87 32.34 -12.68
CA GLN A 530 4.76 32.51 -11.74
C GLN A 530 3.98 31.22 -11.60
N TYR A 531 3.37 31.00 -10.45
CA TYR A 531 2.61 29.77 -10.15
C TYR A 531 1.51 29.47 -11.19
N GLN A 532 0.90 30.49 -11.78
CA GLN A 532 -0.13 30.36 -12.82
C GLN A 532 0.44 29.93 -14.19
N ASP A 533 1.70 30.20 -14.46
CA ASP A 533 2.36 29.75 -15.67
C ASP A 533 2.77 28.27 -15.49
N THR A 534 2.17 27.38 -16.24
CA THR A 534 2.41 25.94 -16.12
C THR A 534 3.37 25.39 -17.17
N ARG A 535 4.08 26.25 -17.91
CA ARG A 535 4.94 25.83 -19.02
C ARG A 535 6.03 24.86 -18.59
N ASN A 536 6.80 25.21 -17.56
CA ASN A 536 7.92 24.41 -17.04
C ASN A 536 7.51 23.40 -15.97
N THR A 537 6.21 23.24 -15.71
CA THR A 537 5.66 22.31 -14.71
C THR A 537 4.76 21.23 -15.33
N LYS A 538 4.95 20.93 -16.61
CA LYS A 538 4.26 19.79 -17.24
C LYS A 538 4.82 18.48 -16.69
N PRO A 539 3.97 17.44 -16.56
CA PRO A 539 4.43 16.10 -16.19
C PRO A 539 5.49 15.61 -17.18
N SER A 540 6.75 15.69 -16.79
CA SER A 540 7.90 15.35 -17.62
C SER A 540 8.93 14.51 -16.86
N ASP A 541 9.82 13.88 -17.63
CA ASP A 541 10.92 13.08 -17.09
C ASP A 541 11.92 13.88 -16.25
N PHE A 542 11.94 15.21 -16.38
CA PHE A 542 12.72 16.09 -15.51
C PHE A 542 12.36 15.94 -14.02
N TYR A 543 11.08 15.68 -13.73
CA TYR A 543 10.58 15.47 -12.37
C TYR A 543 10.52 14.00 -11.95
N LEU A 544 11.11 13.09 -12.75
CA LEU A 544 11.18 11.68 -12.41
C LEU A 544 12.27 11.46 -11.36
N GLN A 545 11.90 10.97 -10.19
CA GLN A 545 12.81 10.69 -9.08
C GLN A 545 13.03 9.18 -8.92
N ASP A 546 14.26 8.79 -8.63
CA ASP A 546 14.57 7.44 -8.18
C ASP A 546 14.26 7.33 -6.68
N ARG A 547 13.35 6.42 -6.33
CA ARG A 547 12.94 6.13 -4.95
C ARG A 547 13.58 4.86 -4.39
N SER A 548 14.60 4.34 -5.07
CA SER A 548 15.37 3.22 -4.55
C SER A 548 16.02 3.58 -3.20
N PHE A 549 16.04 2.63 -2.29
CA PHE A 549 16.60 2.86 -0.96
C PHE A 549 17.16 1.60 -0.33
N LEU A 550 18.05 1.80 0.66
CA LEU A 550 18.45 0.84 1.67
C LEU A 550 18.18 1.47 3.04
N LYS A 551 17.42 0.77 3.89
CA LYS A 551 17.16 1.18 5.28
C LYS A 551 17.71 0.17 6.26
N ILE A 552 18.31 0.65 7.33
CA ILE A 552 18.54 -0.14 8.52
C ILE A 552 17.28 0.02 9.39
N ARG A 553 16.42 -1.00 9.30
CA ARG A 553 15.10 -1.01 9.96
C ARG A 553 15.20 -1.09 11.46
N ASN A 554 16.10 -1.94 11.93
CA ASN A 554 16.27 -2.18 13.35
C ASN A 554 17.72 -2.54 13.62
N ILE A 555 18.26 -1.98 14.68
CA ILE A 555 19.49 -2.43 15.32
C ILE A 555 19.16 -2.64 16.79
N GLN A 556 19.39 -3.82 17.32
CA GLN A 556 19.15 -4.13 18.71
C GLN A 556 20.46 -4.62 19.36
N PHE A 557 20.76 -4.08 20.52
CA PHE A 557 21.84 -4.53 21.41
C PHE A 557 21.22 -5.03 22.69
N GLY A 558 21.54 -6.24 23.11
CA GLY A 558 21.04 -6.86 24.32
C GLY A 558 22.15 -7.37 25.20
N TYR A 559 21.87 -7.47 26.50
CA TYR A 559 22.70 -8.16 27.46
C TYR A 559 21.84 -9.02 28.38
N THR A 560 22.12 -10.31 28.39
CA THR A 560 21.51 -11.27 29.31
C THR A 560 22.40 -11.44 30.54
N VAL A 561 21.86 -11.10 31.69
CA VAL A 561 22.55 -11.19 32.97
C VAL A 561 22.89 -12.68 33.26
N PRO A 562 24.11 -13.02 33.73
CA PRO A 562 24.47 -14.37 34.07
C PRO A 562 23.51 -15.01 35.08
N GLN A 563 23.19 -16.28 34.88
CA GLN A 563 22.17 -16.98 35.67
C GLN A 563 22.50 -17.09 37.17
N ASN A 564 23.79 -17.18 37.51
CA ASN A 564 24.24 -17.17 38.91
C ASN A 564 23.83 -15.90 39.69
N LEU A 565 23.71 -14.75 39.00
CA LEU A 565 23.25 -13.50 39.61
C LEU A 565 21.75 -13.45 39.69
N THR A 566 21.03 -13.89 38.66
CA THR A 566 19.56 -13.83 38.62
C THR A 566 18.93 -14.85 39.57
N GLN A 567 19.53 -16.00 39.80
CA GLN A 567 19.05 -16.98 40.76
C GLN A 567 19.08 -16.47 42.21
N MET A 568 19.97 -15.54 42.56
CA MET A 568 19.99 -14.93 43.89
C MET A 568 18.69 -14.19 44.22
N VAL A 569 17.96 -13.72 43.21
CA VAL A 569 16.67 -13.01 43.33
C VAL A 569 15.50 -13.86 42.84
N HIS A 570 15.66 -15.18 42.73
CA HIS A 570 14.64 -16.14 42.27
C HIS A 570 14.09 -15.84 40.89
N VAL A 571 14.91 -15.28 40.01
CA VAL A 571 14.56 -14.99 38.62
C VAL A 571 15.36 -15.90 37.69
N GLN A 572 14.70 -16.52 36.70
CA GLN A 572 15.35 -17.45 35.77
C GLN A 572 16.22 -16.70 34.77
N ARG A 573 15.76 -15.60 34.23
CA ARG A 573 16.46 -14.83 33.20
C ARG A 573 16.12 -13.34 33.27
N VAL A 574 17.12 -12.50 33.17
CA VAL A 574 17.01 -11.05 33.00
C VAL A 574 17.79 -10.64 31.77
N ARG A 575 17.12 -9.98 30.81
CA ARG A 575 17.79 -9.39 29.63
C ARG A 575 17.39 -7.93 29.50
N VAL A 576 18.39 -7.06 29.41
CA VAL A 576 18.23 -5.62 29.09
C VAL A 576 18.59 -5.41 27.64
N TYR A 577 17.85 -4.58 26.92
CA TYR A 577 18.15 -4.30 25.53
C TYR A 577 17.83 -2.84 25.14
N CYS A 578 18.54 -2.38 24.12
CA CYS A 578 18.28 -1.12 23.43
C CYS A 578 17.97 -1.43 21.96
N SER A 579 16.88 -0.91 21.43
CA SER A 579 16.48 -1.06 20.03
C SER A 579 16.39 0.32 19.37
N LEU A 580 17.02 0.46 18.20
CA LEU A 580 17.00 1.63 17.35
C LEU A 580 16.27 1.28 16.06
N GLU A 581 15.13 1.96 15.78
CA GLU A 581 14.31 1.68 14.60
C GLU A 581 14.33 2.85 13.62
N ASN A 582 14.50 2.54 12.33
CA ASN A 582 14.46 3.50 11.22
C ASN A 582 15.47 4.66 11.31
N PHE A 583 16.61 4.47 11.97
CA PHE A 583 17.60 5.54 12.16
C PHE A 583 18.36 5.90 10.89
N PHE A 584 18.60 4.92 10.00
CA PHE A 584 19.46 5.11 8.84
C PHE A 584 18.71 4.75 7.55
N THR A 585 18.63 5.72 6.64
CA THR A 585 18.06 5.57 5.31
C THR A 585 19.05 6.08 4.28
N PHE A 586 19.43 5.23 3.32
CA PHE A 586 20.31 5.57 2.21
C PHE A 586 19.47 5.61 0.94
N THR A 587 19.33 6.78 0.33
CA THR A 587 18.52 7.02 -0.86
C THR A 587 18.95 8.28 -1.58
N SER A 588 18.75 8.34 -2.88
CA SER A 588 18.88 9.56 -3.70
C SER A 588 17.58 10.36 -3.78
N PHE A 589 16.48 9.83 -3.24
CA PHE A 589 15.18 10.49 -3.26
C PHE A 589 15.20 11.79 -2.45
N LYS A 590 14.73 12.88 -3.05
CA LYS A 590 14.75 14.22 -2.45
C LYS A 590 13.56 14.53 -1.54
N GLY A 591 12.55 13.65 -1.47
CA GLY A 591 11.41 13.76 -0.54
C GLY A 591 11.78 13.35 0.88
N PHE A 592 10.82 13.44 1.80
CA PHE A 592 11.06 13.14 3.22
C PHE A 592 11.36 11.67 3.50
N ASP A 593 10.72 10.76 2.79
CA ASP A 593 10.89 9.33 2.98
C ASP A 593 10.61 8.59 1.65
N PRO A 594 11.52 7.73 1.17
CA PRO A 594 11.32 7.03 -0.09
C PRO A 594 10.14 6.04 -0.08
N GLU A 595 9.61 5.67 1.08
CA GLU A 595 8.47 4.76 1.21
C GLU A 595 7.13 5.48 1.32
N VAL A 596 7.16 6.78 1.62
CA VAL A 596 5.95 7.59 1.78
C VAL A 596 5.69 8.39 0.52
N SER A 597 4.45 8.39 0.05
CA SER A 597 4.08 9.17 -1.13
C SER A 597 3.88 10.66 -0.78
N GLY A 598 4.36 11.53 -1.67
CA GLY A 598 4.20 12.98 -1.53
C GLY A 598 4.93 13.55 -0.32
N MET A 599 4.27 14.47 0.37
CA MET A 599 4.75 15.16 1.58
C MET A 599 4.03 14.66 2.85
N ASN A 600 3.63 13.41 2.84
CA ASN A 600 2.98 12.80 4.00
C ASN A 600 3.97 12.57 5.14
N TYR A 601 3.44 12.22 6.29
CA TYR A 601 4.21 12.01 7.51
C TYR A 601 5.29 10.93 7.31
N PRO A 602 6.57 11.24 7.53
CA PRO A 602 7.67 10.29 7.31
C PRO A 602 7.68 9.19 8.37
N THR A 603 8.36 8.09 8.08
CA THR A 603 8.60 7.03 9.05
C THR A 603 9.42 7.56 10.23
N MET A 604 8.89 7.35 11.45
CA MET A 604 9.54 7.85 12.66
C MET A 604 10.77 7.04 13.04
N LYS A 605 11.79 7.71 13.56
CA LYS A 605 12.89 7.09 14.28
C LYS A 605 12.46 6.81 15.70
N GLN A 606 12.70 5.59 16.18
CA GLN A 606 12.31 5.18 17.53
C GLN A 606 13.49 4.56 18.27
N CYS A 607 13.73 5.01 19.50
CA CYS A 607 14.66 4.39 20.43
C CYS A 607 13.87 3.78 21.58
N THR A 608 14.06 2.49 21.82
CA THR A 608 13.37 1.75 22.87
C THR A 608 14.38 1.10 23.80
N LEU A 609 14.22 1.33 25.10
CA LEU A 609 14.90 0.58 26.13
C LEU A 609 13.92 -0.45 26.72
N GLY A 610 14.35 -1.69 26.80
CA GLY A 610 13.48 -2.78 27.26
C GLY A 610 14.15 -3.70 28.27
N LEU A 611 13.32 -4.32 29.09
CA LEU A 611 13.70 -5.28 30.11
C LEU A 611 12.82 -6.52 29.97
N ASN A 612 13.43 -7.68 29.75
CA ASN A 612 12.75 -8.97 29.73
C ASN A 612 13.13 -9.76 31.00
N ILE A 613 12.14 -10.13 31.78
CA ILE A 613 12.30 -10.93 32.98
C ILE A 613 11.48 -12.21 32.83
N SER A 614 12.11 -13.35 33.10
CA SER A 614 11.45 -14.67 33.19
C SER A 614 11.60 -15.19 34.61
N PHE A 615 10.51 -15.63 35.20
CA PHE A 615 10.44 -16.17 36.57
C PHE A 615 10.43 -17.70 36.58
#